data_25f37a8c263f48071672462c30105e5e
#
_entry.id   25f37a8c263f48071672462c30105e5e
#
_cell.length_a   1.000
_cell.length_b   1.000
_cell.length_c   1.000
_cell.angle_alpha   90.00
_cell.angle_beta   90.00
_cell.angle_gamma   90.00
#
_symmetry.space_group_name_H-M   'P 1'
#
loop_
_entity.id
_entity.type
_entity.pdbx_description
1 polymer ?
#
loop_
_entity_poly.entity_id
_entity_poly.type
_entity_poly.pdbx_seq_one_letter_code
_entity_poly.pdbx_strand_id
1 'polypeptide(L)'
;MTIENKANYESMPYEEDVLYIFCHGYLTPKEVRFLKQLCMIVPKDCEFYHWRDMDFGGISIFQFIKEKVFPDLKPYRMDVKDFEEAWANGAGIPMKDSTREKLERKEAGVLTELKAEILRTGMTIEQERLL
;
A
#
# COMPACT_ATOMS: atom_id res chain seq x y z
N MET A 1 1.35 2.29 -11.42
CA MET A 1 1.38 2.25 -9.94
C MET A 1 0.21 3.04 -9.37
N THR A 2 -0.49 2.49 -8.40
CA THR A 2 -1.55 3.19 -7.66
C THR A 2 -1.00 3.77 -6.36
N ILE A 3 -1.39 4.99 -6.00
CA ILE A 3 -0.91 5.72 -4.83
C ILE A 3 -2.09 6.35 -4.10
N GLU A 4 -2.17 6.16 -2.79
CA GLU A 4 -3.33 6.63 -2.01
C GLU A 4 -3.18 8.06 -1.48
N ASN A 5 -2.01 8.43 -0.99
CA ASN A 5 -1.79 9.78 -0.48
C ASN A 5 -1.53 10.76 -1.61
N LYS A 6 -2.25 11.88 -1.60
CA LYS A 6 -2.19 12.89 -2.66
C LYS A 6 -0.80 13.56 -2.74
N ALA A 7 -0.19 13.89 -1.61
CA ALA A 7 1.12 14.54 -1.60
C ALA A 7 2.19 13.61 -2.18
N ASN A 8 2.15 12.33 -1.84
CA ASN A 8 3.05 11.33 -2.41
C ASN A 8 2.81 11.16 -3.92
N TYR A 9 1.55 11.13 -4.35
CA TYR A 9 1.22 11.07 -5.79
C TYR A 9 1.75 12.29 -6.55
N GLU A 10 1.56 13.49 -6.02
CA GLU A 10 2.04 14.74 -6.64
C GLU A 10 3.57 14.88 -6.62
N SER A 11 4.26 14.18 -5.70
CA SER A 11 5.73 14.19 -5.60
C SER A 11 6.43 13.21 -6.57
N MET A 12 5.67 12.31 -7.22
CA MET A 12 6.28 11.33 -8.12
C MET A 12 6.91 12.00 -9.33
N PRO A 13 8.15 11.61 -9.69
CA PRO A 13 8.78 12.14 -10.88
C PRO A 13 8.09 11.62 -12.14
N TYR A 14 8.14 12.39 -13.22
CA TYR A 14 7.73 11.87 -14.52
C TYR A 14 8.70 10.77 -14.97
N GLU A 15 8.13 9.62 -15.33
CA GLU A 15 8.85 8.50 -15.92
C GLU A 15 8.06 8.01 -17.15
N GLU A 16 8.73 7.87 -18.28
CA GLU A 16 8.09 7.57 -19.57
C GLU A 16 7.30 6.26 -19.57
N ASP A 17 7.80 5.27 -18.86
CA ASP A 17 7.22 3.92 -18.81
C ASP A 17 6.34 3.67 -17.57
N VAL A 18 5.99 4.71 -16.82
CA VAL A 18 5.21 4.57 -15.58
C VAL A 18 3.92 5.37 -15.63
N LEU A 19 2.80 4.68 -15.43
CA LEU A 19 1.51 5.32 -15.18
C LEU A 19 1.24 5.38 -13.67
N TYR A 20 1.13 6.59 -13.13
CA TYR A 20 0.71 6.83 -11.76
C TYR A 20 -0.78 7.11 -11.69
N ILE A 21 -1.49 6.42 -10.79
CA ILE A 21 -2.93 6.56 -10.61
C ILE A 21 -3.22 6.90 -9.14
N PHE A 22 -3.85 8.02 -8.91
CA PHE A 22 -4.32 8.38 -7.56
C PHE A 22 -5.56 7.57 -7.20
N CYS A 23 -5.52 6.88 -6.07
CA CYS A 23 -6.62 6.05 -5.55
C CYS A 23 -6.93 6.44 -4.12
N HIS A 24 -8.08 7.06 -3.88
CA HIS A 24 -8.48 7.49 -2.56
C HIS A 24 -9.27 6.40 -1.80
N GLY A 25 -8.64 5.75 -0.85
CA GLY A 25 -9.27 4.73 -0.02
C GLY A 25 -9.64 3.44 -0.76
N TYR A 26 -10.71 2.78 -0.33
CA TYR A 26 -11.25 1.63 -1.03
C TYR A 26 -11.82 2.02 -2.39
N LEU A 27 -11.52 1.21 -3.39
CA LEU A 27 -12.02 1.43 -4.75
C LEU A 27 -13.53 1.20 -4.83
N THR A 28 -14.22 2.11 -5.50
CA THR A 28 -15.62 1.93 -5.88
C THR A 28 -15.77 0.82 -6.94
N PRO A 29 -16.97 0.24 -7.11
CA PRO A 29 -17.20 -0.74 -8.19
C PRO A 29 -16.85 -0.21 -9.59
N LYS A 30 -17.03 1.09 -9.84
CA LYS A 30 -16.63 1.71 -11.12
C LYS A 30 -15.11 1.74 -11.29
N GLU A 31 -14.38 2.12 -10.25
CA GLU A 31 -12.91 2.12 -10.26
C GLU A 31 -12.34 0.72 -10.43
N VAL A 32 -12.90 -0.27 -9.74
CA VAL A 32 -12.52 -1.68 -9.92
C VAL A 32 -12.69 -2.12 -11.38
N ARG A 33 -13.85 -1.81 -12.00
CA ARG A 33 -14.09 -2.14 -13.40
C ARG A 33 -13.11 -1.44 -14.34
N PHE A 34 -12.87 -0.15 -14.12
CA PHE A 34 -11.93 0.64 -14.93
C PHE A 34 -10.51 0.06 -14.84
N LEU A 35 -10.02 -0.21 -13.65
CA LEU A 35 -8.67 -0.74 -13.45
C LEU A 35 -8.52 -2.16 -14.00
N LYS A 36 -9.56 -2.99 -13.93
CA LYS A 36 -9.58 -4.31 -14.60
C LYS A 36 -9.46 -4.17 -16.13
N GLN A 37 -10.17 -3.22 -16.72
CA GLN A 37 -10.07 -2.95 -18.15
C GLN A 37 -8.66 -2.45 -18.52
N LEU A 38 -8.08 -1.57 -17.72
CA LEU A 38 -6.70 -1.11 -17.89
C LEU A 38 -5.71 -2.29 -17.85
N CYS A 39 -5.88 -3.21 -16.91
CA CYS A 39 -5.08 -4.41 -16.79
C CYS A 39 -5.11 -5.29 -18.06
N MET A 40 -6.21 -5.29 -18.80
CA MET A 40 -6.37 -6.06 -20.04
C MET A 40 -5.65 -5.45 -21.26
N ILE A 41 -5.40 -4.13 -21.24
CA ILE A 41 -4.82 -3.41 -22.40
C ILE A 41 -3.35 -3.06 -22.25
N VAL A 42 -2.80 -3.15 -21.03
CA VAL A 42 -1.37 -2.92 -20.79
C VAL A 42 -0.54 -4.11 -21.30
N PRO A 43 0.77 -3.92 -21.61
CA PRO A 43 1.66 -5.01 -21.96
C PRO A 43 1.67 -6.13 -20.92
N LYS A 44 1.90 -7.39 -21.36
CA LYS A 44 1.89 -8.56 -20.46
C LYS A 44 3.02 -8.55 -19.43
N ASP A 45 4.11 -7.86 -19.71
CA ASP A 45 5.25 -7.68 -18.81
C ASP A 45 5.10 -6.45 -17.89
N CYS A 46 3.95 -5.76 -17.95
CA CYS A 46 3.66 -4.64 -17.08
C CYS A 46 3.56 -5.09 -15.63
N GLU A 47 4.28 -4.43 -14.75
CA GLU A 47 4.23 -4.67 -13.32
C GLU A 47 3.27 -3.69 -12.63
N PHE A 48 2.57 -4.18 -11.61
CA PHE A 48 1.58 -3.41 -10.85
C PHE A 48 2.06 -3.19 -9.43
N TYR A 49 2.09 -1.94 -8.98
CA TYR A 49 2.52 -1.54 -7.64
C TYR A 49 1.45 -0.71 -6.95
N HIS A 50 1.41 -0.82 -5.63
CA HIS A 50 0.58 0.02 -4.76
C HIS A 50 1.40 0.59 -3.62
N TRP A 51 1.18 1.85 -3.31
CA TRP A 51 1.83 2.57 -2.21
C TRP A 51 0.79 3.19 -1.29
N ARG A 52 0.89 2.88 -0.01
CA ARG A 52 -0.02 3.33 1.02
C ARG A 52 0.65 3.38 2.40
N ASP A 53 -0.09 3.81 3.44
CA ASP A 53 0.34 3.75 4.83
C ASP A 53 0.70 2.32 5.26
N MET A 54 1.72 2.19 6.09
CA MET A 54 2.09 0.93 6.71
C MET A 54 1.32 0.77 8.03
N ASP A 55 0.04 0.44 7.89
CA ASP A 55 -0.93 0.25 8.97
C ASP A 55 -1.98 -0.81 8.62
N PHE A 56 -2.96 -1.02 9.51
CA PHE A 56 -4.07 -1.94 9.25
C PHE A 56 -4.87 -1.57 7.99
N GLY A 57 -5.14 -0.27 7.80
CA GLY A 57 -5.88 0.24 6.65
C GLY A 57 -5.13 0.00 5.35
N GLY A 58 -3.84 0.30 5.34
CA GLY A 58 -2.97 0.11 4.18
C GLY A 58 -2.86 -1.35 3.77
N ILE A 59 -2.64 -2.26 4.73
CA ILE A 59 -2.62 -3.70 4.48
C ILE A 59 -3.97 -4.19 3.94
N SER A 60 -5.07 -3.73 4.54
CA SER A 60 -6.41 -4.15 4.13
C SER A 60 -6.76 -3.73 2.70
N ILE A 61 -6.44 -2.49 2.34
CA ILE A 61 -6.71 -1.98 0.99
C ILE A 61 -5.76 -2.58 -0.03
N PHE A 62 -4.49 -2.79 0.30
CA PHE A 62 -3.57 -3.50 -0.56
C PHE A 62 -4.10 -4.90 -0.92
N GLN A 63 -4.54 -5.66 0.07
CA GLN A 63 -5.11 -6.99 -0.15
C GLN A 63 -6.40 -6.94 -0.97
N PHE A 64 -7.25 -5.94 -0.73
CA PHE A 64 -8.47 -5.73 -1.53
C PHE A 64 -8.15 -5.49 -3.01
N ILE A 65 -7.20 -4.59 -3.31
CA ILE A 65 -6.81 -4.27 -4.70
C ILE A 65 -6.17 -5.50 -5.36
N LYS A 66 -5.32 -6.21 -4.64
CA LYS A 66 -4.68 -7.43 -5.13
C LYS A 66 -5.71 -8.51 -5.47
N GLU A 67 -6.68 -8.72 -4.61
CA GLU A 67 -7.73 -9.73 -4.81
C GLU A 67 -8.70 -9.34 -5.92
N LYS A 68 -9.12 -8.06 -5.97
CA LYS A 68 -10.21 -7.61 -6.85
C LYS A 68 -9.74 -7.14 -8.23
N VAL A 69 -8.50 -6.69 -8.35
CA VAL A 69 -8.02 -6.03 -9.59
C VAL A 69 -6.74 -6.65 -10.12
N PHE A 70 -5.65 -6.60 -9.36
CA PHE A 70 -4.31 -6.96 -9.79
C PHE A 70 -3.76 -8.16 -9.00
N PRO A 71 -3.93 -9.40 -9.47
CA PRO A 71 -3.45 -10.60 -8.74
C PRO A 71 -1.94 -10.58 -8.44
N ASP A 72 -1.15 -9.92 -9.32
CA ASP A 72 0.32 -9.81 -9.19
C ASP A 72 0.76 -8.48 -8.57
N LEU A 73 -0.12 -7.77 -7.86
CA LEU A 73 0.17 -6.50 -7.20
C LEU A 73 1.35 -6.64 -6.22
N LYS A 74 2.29 -5.73 -6.35
CA LYS A 74 3.48 -5.63 -5.49
C LYS A 74 3.40 -4.40 -4.59
N PRO A 75 3.88 -4.48 -3.34
CA PRO A 75 4.00 -3.31 -2.50
C PRO A 75 5.16 -2.42 -2.97
N TYR A 76 4.95 -1.11 -2.94
CA TYR A 76 5.99 -0.11 -3.17
C TYR A 76 6.26 0.63 -1.87
N ARG A 77 7.53 0.63 -1.41
CA ARG A 77 7.93 1.26 -0.13
C ARG A 77 7.04 0.85 1.06
N MET A 78 6.66 -0.41 1.10
CA MET A 78 5.83 -1.00 2.16
C MET A 78 6.44 -2.33 2.66
N ASP A 79 7.75 -2.46 2.64
CA ASP A 79 8.44 -3.62 3.19
C ASP A 79 9.01 -3.34 4.60
N VAL A 80 9.57 -4.37 5.23
CA VAL A 80 10.15 -4.28 6.58
C VAL A 80 11.29 -3.27 6.62
N LYS A 81 12.12 -3.21 5.58
CA LYS A 81 13.25 -2.27 5.51
C LYS A 81 12.77 -0.83 5.49
N ASP A 82 11.80 -0.52 4.65
CA ASP A 82 11.18 0.81 4.58
C ASP A 82 10.55 1.21 5.93
N PHE A 83 9.89 0.26 6.58
CA PHE A 83 9.30 0.47 7.90
C PHE A 83 10.36 0.76 8.98
N GLU A 84 11.39 -0.06 9.07
CA GLU A 84 12.48 0.11 10.06
C GLU A 84 13.23 1.42 9.87
N GLU A 85 13.50 1.81 8.62
CA GLU A 85 14.15 3.08 8.29
C GLU A 85 13.29 4.27 8.71
N ALA A 86 12.00 4.26 8.38
CA ALA A 86 11.07 5.31 8.78
C ALA A 86 10.91 5.39 10.31
N TRP A 87 10.80 4.25 10.97
CA TRP A 87 10.72 4.20 12.44
C TRP A 87 11.98 4.73 13.10
N ALA A 88 13.17 4.33 12.64
CA ALA A 88 14.44 4.84 13.13
C ALA A 88 14.56 6.36 12.97
N ASN A 89 13.95 6.94 11.94
CA ASN A 89 13.88 8.37 11.69
C ASN A 89 12.77 9.09 12.47
N GLY A 90 12.08 8.41 13.38
CA GLY A 90 11.05 9.00 14.25
C GLY A 90 9.67 9.16 13.60
N ALA A 91 9.42 8.48 12.48
CA ALA A 91 8.13 8.56 11.79
C ALA A 91 7.04 7.65 12.40
N GLY A 92 7.39 6.81 13.37
CA GLY A 92 6.47 5.87 13.99
C GLY A 92 5.34 6.55 14.79
N ILE A 93 4.12 6.06 14.59
CA ILE A 93 2.92 6.49 15.33
C ILE A 93 2.40 5.29 16.13
N PRO A 94 2.20 5.44 17.47
CA PRO A 94 1.67 4.34 18.27
C PRO A 94 0.30 3.84 17.80
N MET A 95 0.19 2.54 17.63
CA MET A 95 -1.05 1.88 17.22
C MET A 95 -2.00 1.73 18.42
N LYS A 96 -3.30 1.96 18.19
CA LYS A 96 -4.35 1.73 19.21
C LYS A 96 -4.57 0.22 19.42
N ASP A 97 -4.91 -0.18 20.66
CA ASP A 97 -5.17 -1.58 21.02
C ASP A 97 -6.28 -2.22 20.16
N SER A 98 -7.35 -1.47 19.88
CA SER A 98 -8.44 -1.94 19.01
C SER A 98 -7.98 -2.22 17.57
N THR A 99 -7.04 -1.44 17.09
CA THR A 99 -6.42 -1.62 15.76
C THR A 99 -5.48 -2.83 15.77
N ARG A 100 -4.72 -3.01 16.86
CA ARG A 100 -3.86 -4.18 17.06
C ARG A 100 -4.64 -5.49 16.93
N GLU A 101 -5.76 -5.61 17.62
CA GLU A 101 -6.61 -6.80 17.58
C GLU A 101 -7.13 -7.10 16.17
N LYS A 102 -7.51 -6.07 15.42
CA LYS A 102 -7.92 -6.21 14.02
C LYS A 102 -6.77 -6.68 13.13
N LEU A 103 -5.58 -6.11 13.33
CA LEU A 103 -4.39 -6.45 12.56
C LEU A 103 -3.94 -7.89 12.84
N GLU A 104 -3.98 -8.34 14.07
CA GLU A 104 -3.65 -9.72 14.46
C GLU A 104 -4.46 -10.75 13.68
N ARG A 105 -5.74 -10.46 13.43
CA ARG A 105 -6.68 -11.33 12.71
C ARG A 105 -6.63 -11.18 11.19
N LYS A 106 -5.92 -10.15 10.69
CA LYS A 106 -5.90 -9.83 9.25
C LYS A 106 -4.90 -10.70 8.49
N GLU A 107 -5.40 -11.39 7.46
CA GLU A 107 -4.54 -12.01 6.47
C GLU A 107 -3.80 -10.93 5.67
N ALA A 108 -2.49 -11.03 5.60
CA ALA A 108 -1.64 -10.00 5.00
C ALA A 108 -0.89 -10.45 3.73
N GLY A 109 -0.95 -11.74 3.37
CA GLY A 109 -0.34 -12.27 2.14
C GLY A 109 1.12 -11.85 2.00
N VAL A 110 1.45 -11.14 0.93
CA VAL A 110 2.81 -10.66 0.67
C VAL A 110 3.30 -9.61 1.68
N LEU A 111 2.40 -9.03 2.48
CA LEU A 111 2.71 -8.08 3.56
C LEU A 111 2.76 -8.73 4.96
N THR A 112 2.86 -10.04 5.03
CA THR A 112 2.90 -10.78 6.32
C THR A 112 4.09 -10.38 7.18
N GLU A 113 5.27 -10.18 6.60
CA GLU A 113 6.47 -9.73 7.33
C GLU A 113 6.30 -8.29 7.85
N LEU A 114 5.73 -7.39 7.03
CA LEU A 114 5.40 -6.03 7.46
C LEU A 114 4.38 -6.04 8.61
N LYS A 115 3.34 -6.84 8.51
CA LYS A 115 2.36 -7.03 9.59
C LYS A 115 3.04 -7.46 10.89
N ALA A 116 3.92 -8.44 10.83
CA ALA A 116 4.66 -8.92 12.00
C ALA A 116 5.49 -7.81 12.64
N GLU A 117 6.13 -6.98 11.83
CA GLU A 117 6.96 -5.87 12.30
C GLU A 117 6.12 -4.75 12.95
N ILE A 118 4.98 -4.41 12.36
CA ILE A 118 4.01 -3.46 12.94
C ILE A 118 3.53 -3.98 14.31
N LEU A 119 3.19 -5.26 14.42
CA LEU A 119 2.75 -5.87 15.68
C LEU A 119 3.86 -5.93 16.72
N ARG A 120 5.09 -6.23 16.31
CA ARG A 120 6.26 -6.28 17.20
C ARG A 120 6.57 -4.92 17.81
N THR A 121 6.54 -3.86 17.03
CA THR A 121 6.88 -2.50 17.47
C THR A 121 5.69 -1.78 18.09
N GLY A 122 4.46 -2.13 17.74
CA GLY A 122 3.26 -1.39 18.09
C GLY A 122 3.14 -0.04 17.39
N MET A 123 3.92 0.16 16.32
CA MET A 123 3.98 1.41 15.55
C MET A 123 3.39 1.23 14.16
N THR A 124 2.89 2.32 13.59
CA THR A 124 2.45 2.46 12.20
C THR A 124 3.21 3.59 11.54
N ILE A 125 3.27 3.60 10.21
CA ILE A 125 3.94 4.67 9.44
C ILE A 125 2.96 5.23 8.42
N GLU A 126 2.73 6.53 8.46
CA GLU A 126 1.97 7.23 7.44
C GLU A 126 2.81 7.42 6.17
N GLN A 127 2.20 7.25 5.01
CA GLN A 127 2.85 7.33 3.70
C GLN A 127 3.60 8.66 3.49
N GLU A 128 3.02 9.78 3.91
CA GLU A 128 3.64 11.10 3.78
C GLU A 128 4.94 11.27 4.58
N ARG A 129 5.17 10.44 5.58
CA ARG A 129 6.43 10.43 6.33
C ARG A 129 7.61 9.82 5.55
N LEU A 130 7.32 9.25 4.38
CA LEU A 130 8.30 8.65 3.48
C LEU A 130 8.70 9.59 2.33
N LEU A 131 8.24 10.83 2.35
CA LEU A 131 8.62 11.87 1.38
C LEU A 131 10.03 12.40 1.59
#